data_b583a514ae6a0aae59fc3bcbb54d09e0
#
_entry.id   b583a514ae6a0aae59fc3bcbb54d09e0
#
_cell.length_a   1.000
_cell.length_b   1.000
_cell.length_c   1.000
_cell.angle_alpha   90.00
_cell.angle_beta   90.00
_cell.angle_gamma   90.00
#
_symmetry.space_group_name_H-M   'P 1'
#
loop_
_entity.id
_entity.type
_entity.pdbx_description
1 polymer ?
#
loop_
_entity_poly.entity_id
_entity_poly.type
_entity_poly.pdbx_seq_one_letter_code
_entity_poly.pdbx_strand_id
1 'polypeptide(L)'
;MPSPAQVIVLAMDLILWRHADAAPVKNDSEPDIQRRLTGKGRKQAAVMAIWLERHLPDSVKVLTSPATRAKETAEALGRKVVILPELAPGADAVQLLHAAGWPDSRHAVLIIGHQPALGRAASLLLLGEEQDLSMRKAAVWWITNRVRDDEFRPSLRAAICPDYL
;
A
#
# COMPACT_ATOMS: atom_id res chain seq x y z
N MET A 1 -17.88 9.53 40.59
CA MET A 1 -17.55 10.03 39.24
C MET A 1 -17.07 8.84 38.43
N PRO A 2 -17.75 8.46 37.36
CA PRO A 2 -17.20 7.46 36.47
C PRO A 2 -15.94 8.06 35.84
N SER A 3 -14.84 7.31 35.87
CA SER A 3 -13.62 7.60 35.16
C SER A 3 -13.95 7.76 33.65
N PRO A 4 -13.43 8.77 32.95
CA PRO A 4 -13.64 8.83 31.52
C PRO A 4 -13.12 7.54 30.90
N ALA A 5 -13.98 6.86 30.15
CA ALA A 5 -13.57 5.70 29.38
C ALA A 5 -12.38 6.15 28.51
N GLN A 6 -11.19 5.60 28.78
CA GLN A 6 -10.05 5.78 27.91
C GLN A 6 -10.45 5.26 26.53
N VAL A 7 -10.72 6.16 25.61
CA VAL A 7 -10.82 5.82 24.20
C VAL A 7 -9.45 5.33 23.79
N ILE A 8 -9.28 4.01 23.74
CA ILE A 8 -8.07 3.40 23.18
C ILE A 8 -8.13 3.66 21.70
N VAL A 9 -7.53 4.76 21.27
CA VAL A 9 -7.33 5.02 19.85
C VAL A 9 -6.18 4.13 19.42
N LEU A 10 -6.53 3.05 18.75
CA LEU A 10 -5.57 2.10 18.20
C LEU A 10 -4.82 2.80 17.06
N ALA A 11 -3.50 2.82 17.16
CA ALA A 11 -2.67 3.25 16.05
C ALA A 11 -2.94 2.32 14.85
N MET A 12 -3.23 2.91 13.68
CA MET A 12 -3.37 2.18 12.44
C MET A 12 -2.10 2.29 11.61
N ASP A 13 -1.61 1.18 11.11
CA ASP A 13 -0.53 1.12 10.12
C ASP A 13 -1.12 0.93 8.73
N LEU A 14 -0.78 1.84 7.82
CA LEU A 14 -1.07 1.75 6.40
C LEU A 14 0.24 1.56 5.64
N ILE A 15 0.36 0.44 4.95
CA ILE A 15 1.53 0.10 4.16
C ILE A 15 1.15 0.17 2.69
N LEU A 16 1.84 1.01 1.94
CA LEU A 16 1.65 1.22 0.53
C LEU A 16 2.79 0.54 -0.23
N TRP A 17 2.44 -0.43 -1.08
CA TRP A 17 3.40 -1.15 -1.90
C TRP A 17 3.08 -0.98 -3.37
N ARG A 18 3.92 -0.26 -4.10
CA ARG A 18 3.75 -0.13 -5.54
C ARG A 18 4.07 -1.46 -6.22
N HIS A 19 3.25 -1.88 -7.20
CA HIS A 19 3.57 -3.06 -7.99
C HIS A 19 4.98 -2.99 -8.56
N ALA A 20 5.61 -4.15 -8.70
CA ALA A 20 6.96 -4.30 -9.23
C ALA A 20 7.01 -4.06 -10.75
N ASP A 21 8.19 -4.10 -11.32
CA ASP A 21 8.40 -3.84 -12.74
C ASP A 21 7.56 -4.76 -13.61
N ALA A 22 6.79 -4.16 -14.52
CA ALA A 22 5.88 -4.86 -15.42
C ALA A 22 6.27 -4.67 -16.88
N ALA A 23 5.99 -5.68 -17.70
CA ALA A 23 6.22 -5.61 -19.13
C ALA A 23 5.43 -4.43 -19.75
N PRO A 24 5.98 -3.76 -20.75
CA PRO A 24 5.25 -2.73 -21.48
C PRO A 24 4.08 -3.36 -22.26
N VAL A 25 3.09 -2.56 -22.63
CA VAL A 25 2.03 -2.96 -23.55
C VAL A 25 2.71 -3.26 -24.91
N LYS A 26 2.48 -4.47 -25.43
CA LYS A 26 3.12 -4.92 -26.69
C LYS A 26 2.47 -4.36 -27.94
N ASN A 27 1.17 -4.10 -27.89
CA ASN A 27 0.38 -3.54 -28.97
C ASN A 27 -0.94 -2.97 -28.43
N ASP A 28 -1.67 -2.22 -29.25
CA ASP A 28 -2.92 -1.56 -28.87
C ASP A 28 -4.06 -2.53 -28.52
N SER A 29 -3.91 -3.82 -28.79
CA SER A 29 -4.90 -4.85 -28.48
C SER A 29 -4.71 -5.53 -27.13
N GLU A 30 -3.57 -5.36 -26.47
CA GLU A 30 -3.31 -5.90 -25.14
C GLU A 30 -3.78 -4.94 -24.05
N PRO A 31 -4.81 -5.31 -23.23
CA PRO A 31 -5.27 -4.44 -22.16
C PRO A 31 -4.17 -4.17 -21.12
N ASP A 32 -4.00 -2.92 -20.70
CA ASP A 32 -3.02 -2.53 -19.66
C ASP A 32 -3.18 -3.36 -18.38
N ILE A 33 -4.40 -3.70 -18.00
CA ILE A 33 -4.70 -4.47 -16.79
C ILE A 33 -4.10 -5.89 -16.80
N GLN A 34 -3.78 -6.43 -17.98
CA GLN A 34 -3.22 -7.78 -18.15
C GLN A 34 -1.69 -7.82 -18.18
N ARG A 35 -1.01 -6.67 -18.16
CA ARG A 35 0.45 -6.63 -18.15
C ARG A 35 1.02 -7.39 -16.95
N ARG A 36 1.93 -8.30 -17.23
CA ARG A 36 2.59 -9.17 -16.23
C ARG A 36 3.91 -8.56 -15.74
N LEU A 37 4.38 -9.03 -14.60
CA LEU A 37 5.71 -8.68 -14.12
C LEU A 37 6.78 -9.20 -15.08
N THR A 38 7.86 -8.41 -15.22
CA THR A 38 9.09 -8.86 -15.85
C THR A 38 9.87 -9.80 -14.92
N GLY A 39 10.93 -10.43 -15.43
CA GLY A 39 11.87 -11.19 -14.59
C GLY A 39 12.49 -10.30 -13.50
N LYS A 40 12.81 -9.04 -13.83
CA LYS A 40 13.26 -8.03 -12.86
C LYS A 40 12.18 -7.75 -11.82
N GLY A 41 10.93 -7.56 -12.24
CA GLY A 41 9.80 -7.30 -11.35
C GLY A 41 9.57 -8.43 -10.36
N ARG A 42 9.65 -9.69 -10.80
CA ARG A 42 9.54 -10.84 -9.89
C ARG A 42 10.62 -10.86 -8.84
N LYS A 43 11.86 -10.54 -9.19
CA LYS A 43 12.96 -10.42 -8.22
C LYS A 43 12.72 -9.28 -7.24
N GLN A 44 12.27 -8.11 -7.72
CA GLN A 44 11.92 -6.98 -6.87
C GLN A 44 10.82 -7.35 -5.87
N ALA A 45 9.75 -7.98 -6.34
CA ALA A 45 8.65 -8.42 -5.47
C ALA A 45 9.12 -9.44 -4.42
N ALA A 46 9.96 -10.40 -4.79
CA ALA A 46 10.48 -11.41 -3.87
C ALA A 46 11.35 -10.79 -2.76
N VAL A 47 12.25 -9.87 -3.10
CA VAL A 47 13.12 -9.17 -2.14
C VAL A 47 12.27 -8.34 -1.16
N MET A 48 11.31 -7.59 -1.66
CA MET A 48 10.43 -6.79 -0.82
C MET A 48 9.50 -7.66 0.04
N ALA A 49 9.02 -8.78 -0.47
CA ALA A 49 8.21 -9.72 0.30
C ALA A 49 8.97 -10.27 1.51
N ILE A 50 10.25 -10.61 1.36
CA ILE A 50 11.11 -11.05 2.48
C ILE A 50 11.20 -9.97 3.55
N TRP A 51 11.42 -8.73 3.14
CA TRP A 51 11.46 -7.60 4.07
C TRP A 51 10.13 -7.39 4.77
N LEU A 52 9.03 -7.39 4.03
CA LEU A 52 7.68 -7.24 4.56
C LEU A 52 7.33 -8.34 5.56
N GLU A 53 7.62 -9.61 5.25
CA GLU A 53 7.33 -10.76 6.13
C GLU A 53 8.04 -10.66 7.50
N ARG A 54 9.20 -10.02 7.54
CA ARG A 54 9.94 -9.79 8.79
C ARG A 54 9.35 -8.68 9.67
N HIS A 55 8.50 -7.82 9.10
CA HIS A 55 8.03 -6.61 9.77
C HIS A 55 6.50 -6.53 9.91
N LEU A 56 5.75 -7.21 9.03
CA LEU A 56 4.30 -7.19 9.05
C LEU A 56 3.76 -8.00 10.25
N PRO A 57 2.71 -7.50 10.92
CA PRO A 57 1.98 -8.31 11.89
C PRO A 57 1.22 -9.45 11.20
N ASP A 58 0.99 -10.55 11.92
CA ASP A 58 0.24 -11.69 11.39
C ASP A 58 -1.19 -11.32 10.99
N SER A 59 -1.79 -10.35 11.67
CA SER A 59 -3.15 -9.89 11.45
C SER A 59 -3.31 -8.88 10.30
N VAL A 60 -2.23 -8.56 9.55
CA VAL A 60 -2.30 -7.60 8.45
C VAL A 60 -3.31 -8.04 7.39
N LYS A 61 -4.13 -7.09 6.94
CA LYS A 61 -5.00 -7.28 5.76
C LYS A 61 -4.23 -6.89 4.51
N VAL A 62 -4.16 -7.80 3.54
CA VAL A 62 -3.49 -7.56 2.27
C VAL A 62 -4.53 -7.33 1.18
N LEU A 63 -4.54 -6.13 0.62
CA LEU A 63 -5.47 -5.69 -0.42
C LEU A 63 -4.69 -5.40 -1.70
N THR A 64 -5.21 -5.81 -2.84
CA THR A 64 -4.54 -5.59 -4.13
C THR A 64 -5.49 -5.12 -5.21
N SER A 65 -4.95 -4.33 -6.12
CA SER A 65 -5.56 -4.02 -7.41
C SER A 65 -5.86 -5.30 -8.20
N PRO A 66 -6.91 -5.32 -9.04
CA PRO A 66 -7.20 -6.42 -9.97
C PRO A 66 -6.18 -6.54 -11.12
N ALA A 67 -5.31 -5.55 -11.33
CA ALA A 67 -4.29 -5.62 -12.39
C ALA A 67 -3.31 -6.77 -12.14
N THR A 68 -2.98 -7.51 -13.20
CA THR A 68 -2.13 -8.72 -13.11
C THR A 68 -0.79 -8.41 -12.43
N ARG A 69 -0.13 -7.30 -12.76
CA ARG A 69 1.14 -6.89 -12.15
C ARG A 69 1.05 -6.66 -10.64
N ALA A 70 -0.08 -6.15 -10.15
CA ALA A 70 -0.30 -5.97 -8.73
C ALA A 70 -0.57 -7.29 -8.01
N LYS A 71 -1.37 -8.17 -8.61
CA LYS A 71 -1.62 -9.51 -8.09
C LYS A 71 -0.34 -10.35 -8.02
N GLU A 72 0.46 -10.37 -9.07
CA GLU A 72 1.74 -11.07 -9.10
C GLU A 72 2.74 -10.51 -8.08
N THR A 73 2.71 -9.20 -7.81
CA THR A 73 3.50 -8.59 -6.74
C THR A 73 3.04 -9.10 -5.37
N ALA A 74 1.72 -9.11 -5.13
CA ALA A 74 1.14 -9.57 -3.87
C ALA A 74 1.38 -11.08 -3.63
N GLU A 75 1.36 -11.91 -4.66
CA GLU A 75 1.61 -13.35 -4.59
C GLU A 75 2.98 -13.69 -3.99
N ALA A 76 3.97 -12.80 -4.15
CA ALA A 76 5.29 -12.98 -3.56
C ALA A 76 5.28 -13.09 -2.01
N LEU A 77 4.26 -12.54 -1.35
CA LEU A 77 4.09 -12.64 0.10
C LEU A 77 3.64 -14.04 0.58
N GLY A 78 2.97 -14.81 -0.28
CA GLY A 78 2.40 -16.10 0.13
C GLY A 78 1.27 -15.99 1.16
N ARG A 79 0.66 -14.83 1.32
CA ARG A 79 -0.46 -14.56 2.25
C ARG A 79 -1.80 -14.52 1.52
N LYS A 80 -2.88 -14.63 2.28
CA LYS A 80 -4.23 -14.39 1.75
C LYS A 80 -4.35 -12.94 1.29
N VAL A 81 -4.80 -12.75 0.06
CA VAL A 81 -4.95 -11.45 -0.58
C VAL A 81 -6.40 -11.24 -0.98
N VAL A 82 -6.91 -10.03 -0.73
CA VAL A 82 -8.24 -9.60 -1.20
C VAL A 82 -8.06 -8.67 -2.39
N ILE A 83 -8.69 -9.01 -3.51
CA ILE A 83 -8.69 -8.21 -4.73
C ILE A 83 -9.85 -7.23 -4.64
N LEU A 84 -9.55 -5.92 -4.75
CA LEU A 84 -10.56 -4.87 -4.71
C LEU A 84 -10.57 -4.08 -6.02
N PRO A 85 -11.72 -4.04 -6.74
CA PRO A 85 -11.89 -3.22 -7.95
C PRO A 85 -11.57 -1.74 -7.72
N GLU A 86 -11.82 -1.23 -6.52
CA GLU A 86 -11.56 0.16 -6.10
C GLU A 86 -10.08 0.54 -6.12
N LEU A 87 -9.19 -0.45 -6.18
CA LEU A 87 -7.74 -0.26 -6.27
C LEU A 87 -7.20 -0.39 -7.71
N ALA A 88 -8.07 -0.51 -8.70
CA ALA A 88 -7.69 -0.62 -10.10
C ALA A 88 -6.82 0.56 -10.58
N PRO A 89 -6.05 0.39 -11.67
CA PRO A 89 -5.38 1.52 -12.30
C PRO A 89 -6.37 2.66 -12.58
N GLY A 90 -5.99 3.89 -12.21
CA GLY A 90 -6.87 5.06 -12.31
C GLY A 90 -7.71 5.35 -11.06
N ALA A 91 -7.65 4.52 -10.02
CA ALA A 91 -8.22 4.86 -8.71
C ALA A 91 -7.58 6.14 -8.16
N ASP A 92 -8.36 6.91 -7.41
CA ASP A 92 -7.85 8.10 -6.73
C ASP A 92 -7.41 7.81 -5.28
N ALA A 93 -6.75 8.78 -4.66
CA ALA A 93 -6.21 8.65 -3.31
C ALA A 93 -7.33 8.44 -2.26
N VAL A 94 -8.47 9.09 -2.42
CA VAL A 94 -9.59 9.00 -1.46
C VAL A 94 -10.22 7.62 -1.52
N GLN A 95 -10.44 7.07 -2.72
CA GLN A 95 -10.91 5.70 -2.90
C GLN A 95 -9.98 4.68 -2.24
N LEU A 96 -8.67 4.86 -2.41
CA LEU A 96 -7.64 4.01 -1.80
C LEU A 96 -7.71 4.07 -0.27
N LEU A 97 -7.75 5.25 0.32
CA LEU A 97 -7.83 5.43 1.77
C LEU A 97 -9.13 4.87 2.34
N HIS A 98 -10.24 5.04 1.63
CA HIS A 98 -11.53 4.46 2.00
C HIS A 98 -11.46 2.91 1.99
N ALA A 99 -10.89 2.32 0.93
CA ALA A 99 -10.71 0.86 0.84
C ALA A 99 -9.84 0.30 1.97
N ALA A 100 -8.83 1.08 2.43
CA ALA A 100 -7.99 0.73 3.57
C ALA A 100 -8.73 0.81 4.92
N GLY A 101 -9.88 1.49 4.98
CA GLY A 101 -10.55 1.81 6.25
C GLY A 101 -9.77 2.81 7.10
N TRP A 102 -8.97 3.67 6.47
CA TRP A 102 -8.21 4.72 7.16
C TRP A 102 -9.15 5.80 7.72
N PRO A 103 -8.94 6.30 8.96
CA PRO A 103 -7.88 5.95 9.92
C PRO A 103 -8.28 4.89 10.95
N ASP A 104 -9.43 4.24 10.80
CA ASP A 104 -10.12 3.52 11.88
C ASP A 104 -9.98 1.98 11.81
N SER A 105 -9.23 1.45 10.87
CA SER A 105 -9.02 0.00 10.79
C SER A 105 -8.31 -0.53 12.03
N ARG A 106 -8.87 -1.59 12.62
CA ARG A 106 -8.27 -2.29 13.76
C ARG A 106 -7.03 -3.10 13.42
N HIS A 107 -6.81 -3.33 12.13
CA HIS A 107 -5.69 -4.10 11.62
C HIS A 107 -4.78 -3.21 10.79
N ALA A 108 -3.50 -3.52 10.77
CA ALA A 108 -2.61 -3.00 9.74
C ALA A 108 -3.15 -3.41 8.36
N VAL A 109 -3.03 -2.53 7.39
CA VAL A 109 -3.50 -2.75 6.02
C VAL A 109 -2.34 -2.52 5.06
N LEU A 110 -2.04 -3.53 4.24
CA LEU A 110 -1.10 -3.45 3.14
C LEU A 110 -1.87 -3.34 1.82
N ILE A 111 -1.62 -2.30 1.06
CA ILE A 111 -2.20 -2.09 -0.27
C ILE A 111 -1.13 -2.25 -1.33
N ILE A 112 -1.38 -3.11 -2.31
CA ILE A 112 -0.60 -3.22 -3.53
C ILE A 112 -1.34 -2.49 -4.64
N GLY A 113 -0.74 -1.45 -5.17
CA GLY A 113 -1.42 -0.58 -6.13
C GLY A 113 -0.49 0.15 -7.07
N HIS A 114 -0.98 1.30 -7.54
CA HIS A 114 -0.45 2.04 -8.66
C HIS A 114 -0.14 3.49 -8.32
N GLN A 115 0.72 4.11 -9.12
CA GLN A 115 0.82 5.56 -9.21
C GLN A 115 -0.23 6.10 -10.21
N PRO A 116 -0.73 7.32 -10.01
CA PRO A 116 -0.34 8.28 -8.96
C PRO A 116 -1.04 8.07 -7.61
N ALA A 117 -2.02 7.17 -7.52
CA ALA A 117 -2.88 7.02 -6.34
C ALA A 117 -2.10 6.80 -5.03
N LEU A 118 -1.09 5.93 -5.03
CA LEU A 118 -0.29 5.66 -3.82
C LEU A 118 0.47 6.89 -3.33
N GLY A 119 1.16 7.58 -4.23
CA GLY A 119 1.90 8.79 -3.90
C GLY A 119 1.00 9.93 -3.44
N ARG A 120 -0.16 10.10 -4.07
CA ARG A 120 -1.17 11.09 -3.67
C ARG A 120 -1.78 10.77 -2.32
N ALA A 121 -2.08 9.51 -2.04
CA ALA A 121 -2.56 9.10 -0.72
C ALA A 121 -1.52 9.39 0.37
N ALA A 122 -0.26 9.05 0.15
CA ALA A 122 0.82 9.37 1.08
C ALA A 122 0.96 10.87 1.31
N SER A 123 0.91 11.68 0.25
CA SER A 123 0.94 13.14 0.33
C SER A 123 -0.20 13.70 1.15
N LEU A 124 -1.42 13.25 0.88
CA LEU A 124 -2.61 13.68 1.61
C LEU A 124 -2.48 13.41 3.11
N LEU A 125 -1.95 12.22 3.49
CA LEU A 125 -1.77 11.85 4.89
C LEU A 125 -0.63 12.61 5.58
N LEU A 126 0.50 12.78 4.90
CA LEU A 126 1.71 13.33 5.50
C LEU A 126 1.79 14.85 5.43
N LEU A 127 1.23 15.45 4.38
CA LEU A 127 1.31 16.89 4.12
C LEU A 127 -0.03 17.63 4.26
N GLY A 128 -1.15 16.89 4.34
CA GLY A 128 -2.50 17.46 4.41
C GLY A 128 -3.05 17.93 3.07
N GLU A 129 -2.33 17.72 1.98
CA GLU A 129 -2.74 18.08 0.62
C GLU A 129 -2.32 17.01 -0.38
N GLU A 130 -3.07 16.90 -1.47
CA GLU A 130 -2.83 15.89 -2.50
C GLU A 130 -1.82 16.42 -3.53
N GLN A 131 -0.65 15.77 -3.56
CA GLN A 131 0.43 16.06 -4.51
C GLN A 131 0.93 14.77 -5.15
N ASP A 132 1.49 14.88 -6.35
CA ASP A 132 2.12 13.74 -7.06
C ASP A 132 3.50 13.43 -6.47
N LEU A 133 3.53 12.66 -5.39
CA LEU A 133 4.78 12.09 -4.89
C LEU A 133 5.16 10.85 -5.69
N SER A 134 6.36 10.87 -6.25
CA SER A 134 6.88 9.74 -7.01
C SER A 134 7.32 8.60 -6.09
N MET A 135 6.69 7.46 -6.25
CA MET A 135 7.04 6.22 -5.56
C MET A 135 7.63 5.24 -6.55
N ARG A 136 8.83 4.71 -6.28
CA ARG A 136 9.51 3.78 -7.19
C ARG A 136 8.76 2.44 -7.29
N LYS A 137 8.92 1.73 -8.41
CA LYS A 137 8.37 0.38 -8.58
C LYS A 137 8.87 -0.54 -7.47
N ALA A 138 7.99 -1.35 -6.95
CA ALA A 138 8.20 -2.25 -5.82
C ALA A 138 8.55 -1.57 -4.49
N ALA A 139 8.62 -0.24 -4.42
CA ALA A 139 8.86 0.46 -3.16
C ALA A 139 7.69 0.29 -2.18
N VAL A 140 8.03 0.31 -0.90
CA VAL A 140 7.09 0.28 0.22
C VAL A 140 7.22 1.56 1.01
N TRP A 141 6.09 2.21 1.29
CA TRP A 141 5.98 3.31 2.22
C TRP A 141 5.04 2.93 3.34
N TRP A 142 5.53 2.97 4.56
CA TRP A 142 4.79 2.59 5.76
C TRP A 142 4.43 3.83 6.56
N ILE A 143 3.15 4.13 6.65
CA ILE A 143 2.61 5.28 7.36
C ILE A 143 1.88 4.76 8.59
N THR A 144 2.15 5.34 9.73
CA THR A 144 1.45 5.04 10.98
C THR A 144 0.65 6.24 11.44
N ASN A 145 -0.56 5.99 11.91
CA ASN A 145 -1.37 7.00 12.56
C ASN A 145 -1.27 6.79 14.08
N ARG A 146 -0.61 7.68 14.76
CA ARG A 146 -0.56 7.70 16.23
C ARG A 146 -1.37 8.86 16.75
N VAL A 147 -2.18 8.59 17.75
CA VAL A 147 -2.87 9.66 18.48
C VAL A 147 -1.99 10.11 19.64
N ARG A 148 -1.65 11.38 19.65
CA ARG A 148 -1.05 12.09 20.79
C ARG A 148 -1.92 13.30 21.11
N ASP A 149 -2.27 13.45 22.40
CA ASP A 149 -3.03 14.60 22.89
C ASP A 149 -4.34 14.83 22.10
N ASP A 150 -5.07 13.75 21.78
CA ASP A 150 -6.30 13.71 21.00
C ASP A 150 -6.16 14.22 19.52
N GLU A 151 -4.95 14.38 19.02
CA GLU A 151 -4.69 14.73 17.63
C GLU A 151 -4.20 13.55 16.81
N PHE A 152 -4.79 13.38 15.62
CA PHE A 152 -4.30 12.45 14.61
C PHE A 152 -3.01 12.99 13.97
N ARG A 153 -1.93 12.25 14.12
CA ARG A 153 -0.63 12.63 13.52
C ARG A 153 -0.06 11.48 12.69
N PRO A 154 -0.44 11.40 11.41
CA PRO A 154 0.19 10.47 10.51
C PRO A 154 1.69 10.76 10.39
N SER A 155 2.51 9.72 10.43
CA SER A 155 3.95 9.83 10.24
C SER A 155 4.50 8.73 9.36
N LEU A 156 5.53 9.03 8.58
CA LEU A 156 6.23 8.05 7.78
C LEU A 156 7.13 7.20 8.68
N ARG A 157 6.83 5.92 8.79
CA ARG A 157 7.58 4.96 9.61
C ARG A 157 8.74 4.35 8.85
N ALA A 158 8.54 4.04 7.58
CA ALA A 158 9.57 3.53 6.69
C ALA A 158 9.26 3.88 5.24
N ALA A 159 10.31 4.10 4.45
CA ALA A 159 10.25 4.20 3.01
C ALA A 159 11.44 3.42 2.46
N ILE A 160 11.18 2.35 1.73
CA ILE A 160 12.23 1.44 1.26
C ILE A 160 11.94 0.95 -0.15
N CYS A 161 12.97 0.73 -0.93
CA CYS A 161 12.88 0.14 -2.25
C CYS A 161 13.84 -1.04 -2.39
N PRO A 162 13.62 -1.95 -3.35
CA PRO A 162 14.40 -3.18 -3.47
C PRO A 162 15.89 -2.98 -3.69
N ASP A 163 16.30 -1.80 -4.19
CA ASP A 163 17.72 -1.51 -4.45
C ASP A 163 18.58 -1.44 -3.17
N TYR A 164 17.96 -1.38 -2.01
CA TYR A 164 18.63 -1.25 -0.71
C TYR A 164 18.53 -2.51 0.17
N LEU A 165 18.07 -3.62 -0.39
CA LEU A 165 17.87 -4.88 0.35
C LEU A 165 18.74 -6.05 -0.13
#